data_8df23914960897812cdcacb45817e4dd
#
_entry.id   8df23914960897812cdcacb45817e4dd
#
_cell.length_a   1.000
_cell.length_b   1.000
_cell.length_c   1.000
_cell.angle_alpha   90.00
_cell.angle_beta   90.00
_cell.angle_gamma   90.00
#
_symmetry.space_group_name_H-M   'P 1'
#
loop_
_entity.id
_entity.type
_entity.pdbx_description
1 polymer ?
#
loop_
_entity_poly.entity_id
_entity_poly.type
_entity_poly.pdbx_seq_one_letter_code
_entity_poly.pdbx_strand_id
1 'polypeptide(L)'
;MGLVDEAFDVPEVHMAKGFRLELLGPEHNESDHRAWTTSIEHIRATPGFGDDWPPVGGMTLEENLADLRGHAARSARREDFAYAVLDPATREVIGCVYLKPGPPGDVRVLSWVRADRSHLDEPLTVVVTRWLAESWPFEVIGYR
;
A
#
# COMPACT_ATOMS: atom_id res chain seq x y z
N MET A 1 -21.38 2.68 1.46
CA MET A 1 -20.63 2.79 2.72
C MET A 1 -19.16 2.59 2.49
N GLY A 2 -18.34 3.48 3.04
CA GLY A 2 -16.90 3.37 2.93
C GLY A 2 -16.29 2.44 3.97
N LEU A 3 -15.01 2.15 3.80
CA LEU A 3 -14.23 1.36 4.75
C LEU A 3 -14.14 2.04 6.12
N VAL A 4 -14.13 3.36 6.15
CA VAL A 4 -14.14 4.16 7.37
C VAL A 4 -15.24 5.22 7.30
N ASP A 5 -15.70 5.66 8.47
CA ASP A 5 -16.71 6.70 8.61
C ASP A 5 -16.19 8.05 8.08
N GLU A 6 -17.11 8.89 7.58
CA GLU A 6 -16.77 10.23 7.09
C GLU A 6 -16.15 11.11 8.18
N ALA A 7 -16.47 10.85 9.44
CA ALA A 7 -15.91 11.60 10.57
C ALA A 7 -14.45 11.23 10.87
N PHE A 8 -13.97 10.11 10.32
CA PHE A 8 -12.59 9.69 10.55
C PHE A 8 -11.63 10.51 9.67
N ASP A 9 -10.63 11.10 10.30
CA ASP A 9 -9.56 11.83 9.61
C ASP A 9 -8.56 10.85 9.02
N VAL A 10 -8.64 10.61 7.71
CA VAL A 10 -7.72 9.71 7.02
C VAL A 10 -6.33 10.36 6.95
N PRO A 11 -5.29 9.73 7.53
CA PRO A 11 -3.94 10.29 7.43
C PRO A 11 -3.45 10.30 5.98
N GLU A 12 -2.94 11.44 5.54
CA GLU A 12 -2.30 11.53 4.22
C GLU A 12 -0.86 11.03 4.28
N VAL A 13 -0.22 11.19 5.45
CA VAL A 13 1.16 10.79 5.70
C VAL A 13 1.26 10.14 7.06
N HIS A 14 2.05 9.07 7.14
CA HIS A 14 2.40 8.46 8.43
C HIS A 14 3.91 8.22 8.47
N MET A 15 4.55 8.78 9.49
CA MET A 15 5.98 8.57 9.72
C MET A 15 6.17 7.49 10.76
N ALA A 16 7.01 6.52 10.45
CA ALA A 16 7.39 5.47 11.37
C ALA A 16 8.90 5.24 11.26
N LYS A 17 9.45 4.46 12.17
CA LYS A 17 10.88 4.19 12.16
C LYS A 17 11.25 3.39 10.90
N GLY A 18 12.03 4.01 10.03
CA GLY A 18 12.50 3.39 8.79
C GLY A 18 11.55 3.51 7.61
N PHE A 19 10.36 4.11 7.78
CA PHE A 19 9.37 4.20 6.72
C PHE A 19 8.63 5.53 6.74
N ARG A 20 8.31 6.01 5.55
CA ARG A 20 7.35 7.09 5.36
C ARG A 20 6.21 6.55 4.49
N LEU A 21 4.98 6.60 4.97
CA LEU A 21 3.81 6.19 4.21
C LEU A 21 3.07 7.43 3.72
N GLU A 22 2.69 7.44 2.44
CA GLU A 22 1.88 8.53 1.85
C GLU A 22 0.73 7.92 1.07
N LEU A 23 -0.46 8.53 1.16
CA LEU A 23 -1.58 8.09 0.32
C LEU A 23 -1.13 8.05 -1.14
N LEU A 24 -1.33 6.89 -1.76
CA LEU A 24 -0.86 6.64 -3.12
C LEU A 24 -1.64 7.50 -4.12
N GLY A 25 -0.91 8.21 -4.96
CA GLY A 25 -1.49 9.06 -5.97
C GLY A 25 -0.60 9.23 -7.19
N PRO A 26 -1.07 10.00 -8.19
CA PRO A 26 -0.33 10.19 -9.44
C PRO A 26 1.10 10.68 -9.28
N GLU A 27 1.37 11.44 -8.23
CA GLU A 27 2.70 11.98 -7.93
C GLU A 27 3.74 10.88 -7.67
N HIS A 28 3.30 9.69 -7.31
CA HIS A 28 4.20 8.55 -7.04
C HIS A 28 4.52 7.73 -8.29
N ASN A 29 3.94 8.06 -9.45
CA ASN A 29 3.90 7.16 -10.60
C ASN A 29 5.26 6.63 -11.04
N GLU A 30 6.23 7.50 -11.27
CA GLU A 30 7.53 7.06 -11.79
C GLU A 30 8.25 6.15 -10.81
N SER A 31 8.30 6.54 -9.53
CA SER A 31 8.99 5.79 -8.50
C SER A 31 8.26 4.47 -8.18
N ASP A 32 6.93 4.50 -8.13
CA ASP A 32 6.11 3.31 -7.91
C ASP A 32 6.29 2.30 -9.05
N HIS A 33 6.20 2.77 -10.29
CA HIS A 33 6.38 1.92 -11.47
C HIS A 33 7.76 1.24 -11.45
N ARG A 34 8.81 2.02 -11.18
CA ARG A 34 10.16 1.47 -11.08
C ARG A 34 10.26 0.43 -9.96
N ALA A 35 9.63 0.72 -8.82
CA ALA A 35 9.69 -0.16 -7.66
C ALA A 35 9.12 -1.54 -7.96
N TRP A 36 7.89 -1.61 -8.51
CA TRP A 36 7.27 -2.91 -8.69
C TRP A 36 7.72 -3.61 -9.99
N THR A 37 8.04 -2.89 -11.07
CA THR A 37 8.48 -3.54 -12.31
C THR A 37 9.84 -4.22 -12.18
N THR A 38 10.66 -3.79 -11.23
CA THR A 38 11.94 -4.45 -10.91
C THR A 38 11.77 -5.57 -9.88
N SER A 39 10.56 -5.83 -9.41
CA SER A 39 10.30 -6.77 -8.31
C SER A 39 9.14 -7.72 -8.60
N ILE A 40 8.78 -7.92 -9.86
CA ILE A 40 7.57 -8.68 -10.25
C ILE A 40 7.53 -10.07 -9.61
N GLU A 41 8.58 -10.86 -9.78
CA GLU A 41 8.60 -12.23 -9.23
C GLU A 41 8.55 -12.23 -7.71
N HIS A 42 9.27 -11.31 -7.08
CA HIS A 42 9.30 -11.19 -5.63
C HIS A 42 7.91 -10.85 -5.08
N ILE A 43 7.21 -9.92 -5.70
CA ILE A 43 5.88 -9.52 -5.27
C ILE A 43 4.88 -10.67 -5.48
N ARG A 44 4.94 -11.35 -6.63
CA ARG A 44 4.07 -12.48 -6.90
C ARG A 44 4.28 -13.63 -5.90
N ALA A 45 5.48 -13.77 -5.36
CA ALA A 45 5.78 -14.75 -4.32
C ALA A 45 5.40 -14.27 -2.91
N THR A 46 5.06 -12.99 -2.76
CA THR A 46 4.66 -12.43 -1.46
C THR A 46 3.23 -12.89 -1.12
N PRO A 47 2.98 -13.33 0.13
CA PRO A 47 1.64 -13.76 0.52
C PRO A 47 0.57 -12.72 0.21
N GLY A 48 -0.55 -13.17 -0.36
CA GLY A 48 -1.68 -12.34 -0.71
C GLY A 48 -1.71 -11.89 -2.17
N PHE A 49 -0.62 -11.97 -2.92
CA PHE A 49 -0.56 -11.52 -4.32
C PHE A 49 -0.69 -12.68 -5.32
N GLY A 50 0.16 -13.69 -5.23
CA GLY A 50 0.05 -14.87 -6.08
C GLY A 50 0.03 -14.53 -7.57
N ASP A 51 -1.00 -15.01 -8.28
CA ASP A 51 -1.14 -14.77 -9.72
C ASP A 51 -1.93 -13.51 -10.07
N ASP A 52 -2.44 -12.80 -9.07
CA ASP A 52 -3.31 -11.65 -9.29
C ASP A 52 -2.55 -10.40 -9.74
N TRP A 53 -1.43 -10.13 -9.11
CA TRP A 53 -0.67 -8.91 -9.37
C TRP A 53 0.76 -9.05 -8.84
N PRO A 54 1.78 -8.43 -9.44
CA PRO A 54 1.70 -7.62 -10.67
C PRO A 54 1.67 -8.49 -11.94
N PRO A 55 1.27 -7.90 -13.08
CA PRO A 55 1.26 -8.63 -14.35
C PRO A 55 2.69 -9.01 -14.75
N VAL A 56 2.84 -10.24 -15.24
CA VAL A 56 4.16 -10.79 -15.61
C VAL A 56 4.85 -9.95 -16.68
N GLY A 57 4.07 -9.43 -17.62
CA GLY A 57 4.59 -8.59 -18.70
C GLY A 57 4.81 -7.12 -18.33
N GLY A 58 4.49 -6.75 -17.09
CA GLY A 58 4.60 -5.37 -16.66
C GLY A 58 3.47 -4.49 -17.18
N MET A 59 3.61 -3.20 -16.97
CA MET A 59 2.69 -2.17 -17.45
C MET A 59 3.52 -1.00 -17.96
N THR A 60 2.95 -0.23 -18.89
CA THR A 60 3.57 1.04 -19.28
C THR A 60 3.43 2.06 -18.16
N LEU A 61 4.24 3.10 -18.22
CA LEU A 61 4.15 4.19 -17.25
C LEU A 61 2.76 4.88 -17.30
N GLU A 62 2.16 4.98 -18.50
CA GLU A 62 0.82 5.54 -18.68
C GLU A 62 -0.26 4.67 -18.05
N GLU A 63 -0.16 3.36 -18.24
CA GLU A 63 -1.09 2.41 -17.62
C GLU A 63 -0.98 2.46 -16.09
N ASN A 64 0.25 2.56 -15.58
CA ASN A 64 0.46 2.68 -14.15
C ASN A 64 -0.12 3.98 -13.60
N LEU A 65 0.01 5.09 -14.34
CA LEU A 65 -0.59 6.36 -13.95
C LEU A 65 -2.12 6.24 -13.81
N ALA A 66 -2.76 5.59 -14.77
CA ALA A 66 -4.20 5.36 -14.70
C ALA A 66 -4.58 4.52 -13.48
N ASP A 67 -3.78 3.52 -13.15
CA ASP A 67 -3.98 2.69 -11.96
C ASP A 67 -3.88 3.51 -10.68
N LEU A 68 -2.86 4.36 -10.57
CA LEU A 68 -2.69 5.23 -9.40
C LEU A 68 -3.80 6.25 -9.26
N ARG A 69 -4.32 6.77 -10.37
CA ARG A 69 -5.50 7.64 -10.35
C ARG A 69 -6.72 6.91 -9.81
N GLY A 70 -6.87 5.63 -10.18
CA GLY A 70 -7.93 4.78 -9.65
C GLY A 70 -7.82 4.58 -8.14
N HIS A 71 -6.60 4.32 -7.65
CA HIS A 71 -6.36 4.21 -6.22
C HIS A 71 -6.70 5.52 -5.49
N ALA A 72 -6.25 6.64 -6.01
CA ALA A 72 -6.54 7.95 -5.41
C ALA A 72 -8.04 8.22 -5.36
N ALA A 73 -8.77 7.88 -6.42
CA ALA A 73 -10.23 8.07 -6.47
C ALA A 73 -10.95 7.19 -5.45
N ARG A 74 -10.54 5.92 -5.30
CA ARG A 74 -11.13 5.03 -4.30
C ARG A 74 -10.82 5.49 -2.88
N SER A 75 -9.62 5.99 -2.64
CA SER A 75 -9.25 6.56 -1.33
C SER A 75 -10.11 7.78 -1.01
N ALA A 76 -10.34 8.65 -2.00
CA ALA A 76 -11.19 9.84 -1.82
C ALA A 76 -12.63 9.45 -1.49
N ARG A 77 -13.13 8.35 -2.07
CA ARG A 77 -14.46 7.82 -1.77
C ARG A 77 -14.49 6.91 -0.55
N ARG A 78 -13.34 6.70 0.09
CA ARG A 78 -13.19 5.83 1.27
C ARG A 78 -13.59 4.38 1.03
N GLU A 79 -13.51 3.93 -0.21
CA GLU A 79 -13.82 2.55 -0.59
C GLU A 79 -12.70 1.60 -0.18
N ASP A 80 -11.47 1.99 -0.45
CA ASP A 80 -10.26 1.35 0.04
C ASP A 80 -9.14 2.37 0.05
N PHE A 81 -8.01 2.01 0.66
CA PHE A 81 -6.86 2.90 0.75
C PHE A 81 -5.61 2.19 0.29
N ALA A 82 -4.72 2.94 -0.35
CA ALA A 82 -3.39 2.45 -0.67
C ALA A 82 -2.37 3.51 -0.24
N TYR A 83 -1.28 3.05 0.35
CA TYR A 83 -0.20 3.92 0.81
C TYR A 83 1.09 3.51 0.14
N ALA A 84 1.74 4.46 -0.51
CA ALA A 84 3.11 4.28 -0.97
C ALA A 84 4.02 4.22 0.25
N VAL A 85 4.92 3.25 0.28
CA VAL A 85 5.95 3.16 1.31
C VAL A 85 7.22 3.74 0.75
N LEU A 86 7.71 4.80 1.36
CA LEU A 86 8.89 5.52 0.89
C LEU A 86 10.06 5.30 1.83
N ASP A 87 11.25 5.24 1.25
CA ASP A 87 12.48 5.35 2.00
C ASP A 87 12.56 6.78 2.57
N PRO A 88 12.67 6.96 3.89
CA PRO A 88 12.66 8.31 4.47
C PRO A 88 13.80 9.20 4.01
N ALA A 89 14.94 8.62 3.64
CA ALA A 89 16.11 9.37 3.22
C ALA A 89 16.03 9.84 1.77
N THR A 90 15.59 8.95 0.87
CA THR A 90 15.60 9.23 -0.58
C THR A 90 14.24 9.63 -1.13
N ARG A 91 13.16 9.35 -0.41
CA ARG A 91 11.78 9.54 -0.85
C ARG A 91 11.39 8.63 -2.03
N GLU A 92 12.21 7.64 -2.37
CA GLU A 92 11.85 6.65 -3.38
C GLU A 92 10.83 5.67 -2.83
N VAL A 93 9.91 5.22 -3.69
CA VAL A 93 8.96 4.16 -3.34
C VAL A 93 9.72 2.84 -3.20
N ILE A 94 9.57 2.21 -2.05
CA ILE A 94 10.17 0.91 -1.76
C ILE A 94 9.12 -0.17 -1.49
N GLY A 95 7.85 0.18 -1.51
CA GLY A 95 6.76 -0.75 -1.29
C GLY A 95 5.40 -0.09 -1.37
N CYS A 96 4.37 -0.85 -1.05
CA CYS A 96 3.01 -0.35 -1.00
C CYS A 96 2.19 -1.15 0.00
N VAL A 97 1.23 -0.49 0.63
CA VAL A 97 0.30 -1.12 1.58
C VAL A 97 -1.12 -0.85 1.09
N TYR A 98 -1.93 -1.90 1.05
CA TYR A 98 -3.32 -1.81 0.64
C TYR A 98 -4.23 -2.13 1.82
N LEU A 99 -5.20 -1.27 2.08
CA LEU A 99 -6.24 -1.46 3.10
C LEU A 99 -7.54 -1.72 2.37
N LYS A 100 -8.03 -2.94 2.44
CA LYS A 100 -9.22 -3.39 1.70
C LYS A 100 -10.34 -3.76 2.66
N PRO A 101 -11.61 -3.61 2.23
CA PRO A 101 -12.73 -3.97 3.07
C PRO A 101 -12.76 -5.49 3.35
N GLY A 102 -13.05 -5.83 4.60
CA GLY A 102 -13.42 -7.15 5.04
C GLY A 102 -14.87 -7.14 5.54
N PRO A 103 -15.23 -8.04 6.44
CA PRO A 103 -16.52 -7.93 7.15
C PRO A 103 -16.62 -6.57 7.85
N PRO A 104 -17.85 -6.08 8.14
CA PRO A 104 -18.01 -4.77 8.78
C PRO A 104 -17.14 -4.60 10.05
N GLY A 105 -16.36 -3.52 10.10
CA GLY A 105 -15.44 -3.25 11.20
C GLY A 105 -14.05 -3.81 11.01
N ASP A 106 -13.85 -4.67 10.01
CA ASP A 106 -12.56 -5.33 9.77
C ASP A 106 -11.84 -4.69 8.59
N VAL A 107 -10.54 -4.90 8.52
CA VAL A 107 -9.72 -4.52 7.37
C VAL A 107 -8.83 -5.68 6.94
N ARG A 108 -8.72 -5.87 5.63
CA ARG A 108 -7.74 -6.79 5.04
C ARG A 108 -6.55 -5.98 4.56
N VAL A 109 -5.36 -6.40 4.94
CA VAL A 109 -4.13 -5.68 4.63
C VAL A 109 -3.24 -6.54 3.75
N LEU A 110 -2.77 -5.96 2.65
CA LEU A 110 -1.76 -6.53 1.79
C LEU A 110 -0.62 -5.53 1.69
N SER A 111 0.60 -6.02 1.62
CA SER A 111 1.75 -5.15 1.38
C SER A 111 2.85 -5.90 0.66
N TRP A 112 3.67 -5.15 -0.07
CA TRP A 112 4.87 -5.67 -0.72
C TRP A 112 6.01 -4.67 -0.54
N VAL A 113 7.22 -5.19 -0.61
CA VAL A 113 8.43 -4.36 -0.67
C VAL A 113 9.22 -4.74 -1.92
N ARG A 114 10.10 -3.85 -2.37
CA ARG A 114 11.00 -4.13 -3.49
C ARG A 114 11.87 -5.35 -3.17
N ALA A 115 12.23 -6.09 -4.22
CA ALA A 115 13.06 -7.27 -4.08
C ALA A 115 14.39 -6.97 -3.36
N ASP A 116 15.00 -5.82 -3.65
CA ASP A 116 16.26 -5.41 -3.00
C ASP A 116 16.06 -4.89 -1.56
N ARG A 117 14.83 -4.86 -1.09
CA ARG A 117 14.46 -4.46 0.28
C ARG A 117 13.67 -5.55 0.98
N SER A 118 13.83 -6.81 0.55
CA SER A 118 13.07 -7.94 1.10
C SER A 118 13.20 -8.07 2.62
N HIS A 119 14.32 -7.67 3.19
CA HIS A 119 14.55 -7.67 4.65
C HIS A 119 13.62 -6.70 5.39
N LEU A 120 12.95 -5.79 4.69
CA LEU A 120 12.02 -4.84 5.30
C LEU A 120 10.57 -5.32 5.32
N ASP A 121 10.29 -6.49 4.73
CA ASP A 121 8.91 -6.99 4.67
C ASP A 121 8.31 -7.20 6.06
N GLU A 122 9.01 -7.91 6.92
CA GLU A 122 8.54 -8.15 8.29
C GLU A 122 8.49 -6.88 9.14
N PRO A 123 9.54 -6.03 9.16
CA PRO A 123 9.46 -4.75 9.85
C PRO A 123 8.29 -3.87 9.41
N LEU A 124 7.98 -3.87 8.11
CA LEU A 124 6.83 -3.11 7.57
C LEU A 124 5.52 -3.65 8.14
N THR A 125 5.36 -4.98 8.16
CA THR A 125 4.16 -5.62 8.72
C THR A 125 3.94 -5.20 10.17
N VAL A 126 5.00 -5.18 10.98
CA VAL A 126 4.93 -4.76 12.38
C VAL A 126 4.50 -3.31 12.51
N VAL A 127 5.12 -2.42 11.75
CA VAL A 127 4.83 -0.99 11.76
C VAL A 127 3.39 -0.72 11.36
N VAL A 128 2.93 -1.34 10.28
CA VAL A 128 1.58 -1.13 9.75
C VAL A 128 0.53 -1.67 10.72
N THR A 129 0.74 -2.86 11.26
CA THR A 129 -0.19 -3.45 12.23
C THR A 129 -0.37 -2.54 13.43
N ARG A 130 0.73 -2.02 13.96
CA ARG A 130 0.68 -1.10 15.11
C ARG A 130 -0.06 0.19 14.75
N TRP A 131 0.26 0.78 13.61
CA TRP A 131 -0.37 2.01 13.14
C TRP A 131 -1.89 1.84 13.01
N LEU A 132 -2.32 0.74 12.39
CA LEU A 132 -3.75 0.48 12.20
C LEU A 132 -4.46 0.24 13.54
N ALA A 133 -3.81 -0.47 14.46
CA ALA A 133 -4.40 -0.74 15.78
C ALA A 133 -4.51 0.53 16.63
N GLU A 134 -3.54 1.43 16.53
CA GLU A 134 -3.49 2.63 17.38
C GLU A 134 -4.26 3.82 16.78
N SER A 135 -4.32 3.93 15.46
CA SER A 135 -4.77 5.16 14.80
C SER A 135 -5.99 5.01 13.89
N TRP A 136 -6.42 3.79 13.60
CA TRP A 136 -7.56 3.53 12.71
C TRP A 136 -8.67 2.82 13.47
N PRO A 137 -9.95 3.00 13.04
CA PRO A 137 -11.09 2.46 13.78
C PRO A 137 -11.45 1.02 13.42
N PHE A 138 -10.47 0.15 13.19
CA PHE A 138 -10.70 -1.24 12.83
C PHE A 138 -10.76 -2.13 14.07
N GLU A 139 -11.71 -3.07 14.07
CA GLU A 139 -11.86 -4.06 15.12
C GLU A 139 -10.91 -5.24 14.92
N VAL A 140 -10.82 -5.73 13.67
CA VAL A 140 -9.94 -6.84 13.32
C VAL A 140 -9.07 -6.43 12.13
N ILE A 141 -7.78 -6.68 12.26
CA ILE A 141 -6.79 -6.41 11.21
C ILE A 141 -6.32 -7.75 10.67
N GLY A 142 -6.77 -8.09 9.45
CA GLY A 142 -6.34 -9.30 8.75
C GLY A 142 -5.19 -9.00 7.81
N TYR A 143 -3.96 -9.20 8.27
CA TYR A 143 -2.78 -8.93 7.46
C TYR A 143 -2.42 -10.17 6.64
N ARG A 144 -2.52 -10.06 5.30
CA ARG A 144 -2.23 -11.09 4.28
C ARG A 144 -3.09 -12.33 4.32
#